data_62f8e2f783582fa2c6e9a456c76fa8f5
#
_entry.id   62f8e2f783582fa2c6e9a456c76fa8f5
#
_cell.length_a   1.000
_cell.length_b   1.000
_cell.length_c   1.000
_cell.angle_alpha   90.00
_cell.angle_beta   90.00
_cell.angle_gamma   90.00
#
_symmetry.space_group_name_H-M   'P 1'
#
loop_
_entity.id
_entity.type
_entity.pdbx_description
1 polymer ?
#
loop_
_entity_poly.entity_id
_entity_poly.type
_entity_poly.pdbx_seq_one_letter_code
_entity_poly.pdbx_strand_id
1 'polypeptide(L)'
;MKQPDSSLQANDNVTQAKNSLGKLHLSVSQALSHPTEQTLAQAENRLAHTEQAIQQAQDWLGPQGVELAEELLTEDKSRLASLNKQGKRSER
;
A
#
# COMPACT_ATOMS: atom_id res chain seq x y z
N MET A 1 33.09 9.73 -0.45
CA MET A 1 32.61 9.28 -0.62
C MET A 1 31.74 9.34 0.05
N LYS A 2 31.05 9.63 0.25
CA LYS A 2 30.27 9.74 0.75
C LYS A 2 29.12 9.99 0.22
N GLN A 3 28.63 10.32 -0.69
CA GLN A 3 27.53 10.36 -1.39
C GLN A 3 26.80 9.13 -1.42
N PRO A 4 27.28 8.00 -1.35
CA PRO A 4 26.54 6.77 -1.35
C PRO A 4 25.45 6.72 -0.31
N ASP A 5 25.62 7.39 0.78
CA ASP A 5 24.61 7.38 1.82
C ASP A 5 23.28 7.95 1.34
N SER A 6 23.36 9.04 0.62
CA SER A 6 22.13 9.64 0.11
C SER A 6 21.45 8.73 -0.89
N SER A 7 22.24 8.12 -1.75
CA SER A 7 21.68 7.22 -2.74
C SER A 7 21.02 6.02 -2.10
N LEU A 8 21.66 5.50 -1.07
CA LEU A 8 21.12 4.36 -0.36
C LEU A 8 19.80 4.69 0.30
N GLN A 9 19.70 5.88 0.87
CA GLN A 9 18.47 6.29 1.50
C GLN A 9 17.36 6.42 0.48
N ALA A 10 17.66 7.00 -0.66
CA ALA A 10 16.69 7.14 -1.71
C ALA A 10 16.20 5.77 -2.18
N ASN A 11 17.14 4.85 -2.39
CA ASN A 11 16.78 3.52 -2.80
C ASN A 11 15.97 2.80 -1.75
N ASP A 12 16.32 3.00 -0.49
CA ASP A 12 15.59 2.37 0.60
C ASP A 12 14.15 2.84 0.62
N ASN A 13 13.93 4.14 0.46
CA ASN A 13 12.58 4.69 0.48
C ASN A 13 11.76 4.14 -0.67
N VAL A 14 12.34 4.11 -1.86
CA VAL A 14 11.65 3.60 -3.02
C VAL A 14 11.36 2.11 -2.86
N THR A 15 12.35 1.37 -2.38
CA THR A 15 12.18 -0.06 -2.18
C THR A 15 11.10 -0.33 -1.14
N GLN A 16 11.09 0.44 -0.08
CA GLN A 16 10.07 0.30 0.95
C GLN A 16 8.68 0.55 0.39
N ALA A 17 8.56 1.59 -0.43
CA ALA A 17 7.27 1.90 -1.03
C ALA A 17 6.80 0.77 -1.92
N LYS A 18 7.70 0.23 -2.74
CA LYS A 18 7.36 -0.88 -3.61
C LYS A 18 6.98 -2.13 -2.82
N ASN A 19 7.74 -2.41 -1.78
CA ASN A 19 7.45 -3.56 -0.94
C ASN A 19 6.11 -3.40 -0.24
N SER A 20 5.83 -2.20 0.22
CA SER A 20 4.58 -1.92 0.90
C SER A 20 3.41 -2.10 -0.05
N LEU A 21 3.56 -1.65 -1.28
CA LEU A 21 2.51 -1.83 -2.29
C LEU A 21 2.26 -3.30 -2.55
N GLY A 22 3.33 -4.09 -2.66
CA GLY A 22 3.20 -5.52 -2.85
C GLY A 22 2.50 -6.20 -1.70
N LYS A 23 2.88 -5.82 -0.49
CA LYS A 23 2.26 -6.39 0.70
C LYS A 23 0.80 -5.97 0.81
N LEU A 24 0.51 -4.74 0.46
CA LEU A 24 -0.87 -4.26 0.47
C LEU A 24 -1.71 -5.07 -0.52
N HIS A 25 -1.17 -5.25 -1.72
CA HIS A 25 -1.88 -6.01 -2.74
C HIS A 25 -2.17 -7.43 -2.26
N LEU A 26 -1.20 -8.06 -1.63
CA LEU A 26 -1.39 -9.40 -1.09
C LEU A 26 -2.45 -9.42 0.01
N SER A 27 -2.39 -8.43 0.90
CA SER A 27 -3.33 -8.36 1.99
C SER A 27 -4.75 -8.15 1.50
N VAL A 28 -4.91 -7.30 0.49
CA VAL A 28 -6.22 -7.06 -0.10
C VAL A 28 -6.71 -8.33 -0.78
N SER A 29 -5.82 -9.01 -1.50
CA SER A 29 -6.19 -10.26 -2.16
C SER A 29 -6.63 -11.31 -1.15
N GLN A 30 -5.93 -11.39 -0.03
CA GLN A 30 -6.30 -12.32 1.02
C GLN A 30 -7.65 -11.97 1.61
N ALA A 31 -7.90 -10.69 1.81
CA ALA A 31 -9.18 -10.24 2.35
C ALA A 31 -10.30 -10.54 1.37
N LEU A 32 -10.01 -10.44 0.07
CA LEU A 32 -11.01 -10.76 -0.94
C LEU A 32 -11.33 -12.25 -0.95
N SER A 33 -10.30 -13.07 -0.77
CA SER A 33 -10.48 -14.52 -0.77
C SER A 33 -11.11 -15.01 0.52
N HIS A 34 -10.67 -14.47 1.64
CA HIS A 34 -11.17 -14.89 2.95
C HIS A 34 -11.49 -13.65 3.78
N PRO A 35 -12.67 -13.05 3.56
CA PRO A 35 -13.02 -11.81 4.26
C PRO A 35 -13.36 -12.07 5.71
N THR A 36 -12.38 -11.89 6.57
CA THR A 36 -12.59 -11.97 8.01
C THR A 36 -12.18 -10.64 8.62
N GLU A 37 -12.53 -10.44 9.87
CA GLU A 37 -12.14 -9.25 10.59
C GLU A 37 -10.63 -9.09 10.58
N GLN A 38 -9.94 -10.21 10.72
CA GLN A 38 -8.50 -10.21 10.78
C GLN A 38 -7.88 -9.81 9.45
N THR A 39 -8.35 -10.39 8.37
CA THR A 39 -7.78 -10.06 7.06
C THR A 39 -8.11 -8.63 6.66
N LEU A 40 -9.29 -8.17 7.02
CA LEU A 40 -9.67 -6.79 6.74
C LEU A 40 -8.81 -5.81 7.54
N ALA A 41 -8.61 -6.10 8.83
CA ALA A 41 -7.79 -5.24 9.66
C ALA A 41 -6.36 -5.20 9.15
N GLN A 42 -5.85 -6.33 8.73
CA GLN A 42 -4.50 -6.41 8.18
C GLN A 42 -4.37 -5.57 6.92
N ALA A 43 -5.37 -5.69 6.04
CA ALA A 43 -5.34 -4.93 4.80
C ALA A 43 -5.39 -3.43 5.07
N GLU A 44 -6.20 -3.02 6.04
CA GLU A 44 -6.29 -1.63 6.39
C GLU A 44 -4.99 -1.11 6.98
N ASN A 45 -4.34 -1.92 7.80
CA ASN A 45 -3.05 -1.55 8.36
C ASN A 45 -2.01 -1.40 7.27
N ARG A 46 -2.02 -2.32 6.33
CA ARG A 46 -1.08 -2.25 5.20
C ARG A 46 -1.36 -1.02 4.35
N LEU A 47 -2.62 -0.68 4.20
CA LEU A 47 -2.99 0.49 3.43
C LEU A 47 -2.41 1.75 4.06
N ALA A 48 -2.59 1.91 5.36
CA ALA A 48 -2.06 3.09 6.06
C ALA A 48 -0.55 3.13 5.95
N HIS A 49 0.09 2.00 6.12
CA HIS A 49 1.55 1.90 6.03
C HIS A 49 2.04 2.26 4.64
N THR A 50 1.33 1.78 3.63
CA THR A 50 1.71 2.02 2.25
C THR A 50 1.56 3.49 1.90
N GLU A 51 0.47 4.10 2.36
CA GLU A 51 0.27 5.53 2.13
C GLU A 51 1.42 6.34 2.71
N GLN A 52 1.84 5.98 3.90
CA GLN A 52 2.93 6.65 4.54
C GLN A 52 4.24 6.43 3.79
N ALA A 53 4.48 5.21 3.37
CA ALA A 53 5.70 4.88 2.66
C ALA A 53 5.80 5.63 1.33
N ILE A 54 4.67 5.73 0.63
CA ILE A 54 4.65 6.45 -0.64
C ILE A 54 4.89 7.93 -0.41
N GLN A 55 4.31 8.47 0.64
CA GLN A 55 4.51 9.87 0.97
C GLN A 55 5.97 10.16 1.25
N GLN A 56 6.62 9.26 1.98
CA GLN A 56 8.02 9.42 2.30
C GLN A 56 8.90 9.30 1.06
N ALA A 57 8.50 8.47 0.13
CA ALA A 57 9.27 8.24 -1.08
C ALA A 57 8.91 9.20 -2.20
N GLN A 58 7.99 10.10 -1.94
CA GLN A 58 7.49 10.99 -2.97
C GLN A 58 8.60 11.74 -3.71
N ASP A 59 9.54 12.26 -2.95
CA ASP A 59 10.63 13.05 -3.55
C ASP A 59 11.56 12.20 -4.39
N TRP A 60 11.62 10.91 -4.10
CA TRP A 60 12.55 10.02 -4.77
C TRP A 60 11.94 9.26 -5.93
N LEU A 61 10.63 9.07 -5.91
CA LEU A 61 9.96 8.33 -6.96
C LEU A 61 9.82 9.09 -8.26
N GLY A 62 9.78 10.41 -8.15
CA GLY A 62 9.56 11.24 -9.32
C GLY A 62 8.09 11.24 -9.70
N PRO A 63 7.74 12.12 -10.63
CA PRO A 63 6.31 12.28 -10.99
C PRO A 63 5.68 11.00 -11.53
N GLN A 64 6.41 10.30 -12.37
CA GLN A 64 5.87 9.09 -12.96
C GLN A 64 5.73 7.98 -11.94
N GLY A 65 6.72 7.85 -11.07
CA GLY A 65 6.69 6.83 -10.04
C GLY A 65 5.57 7.06 -9.06
N VAL A 66 5.35 8.31 -8.68
CA VAL A 66 4.29 8.65 -7.75
C VAL A 66 2.93 8.34 -8.36
N GLU A 67 2.75 8.70 -9.62
CA GLU A 67 1.50 8.45 -10.31
C GLU A 67 1.15 6.98 -10.32
N LEU A 68 2.13 6.16 -10.67
CA LEU A 68 1.92 4.73 -10.74
C LEU A 68 1.60 4.16 -9.36
N ALA A 69 2.35 4.59 -8.36
CA ALA A 69 2.13 4.13 -7.01
C ALA A 69 0.75 4.52 -6.51
N GLU A 70 0.34 5.74 -6.80
CA GLU A 70 -0.97 6.21 -6.38
C GLU A 70 -2.09 5.48 -7.10
N GLU A 71 -1.87 5.13 -8.35
CA GLU A 71 -2.85 4.36 -9.10
C GLU A 71 -3.06 3.00 -8.47
N LEU A 72 -1.97 2.32 -8.16
CA LEU A 72 -2.04 1.01 -7.54
C LEU A 72 -2.67 1.09 -6.15
N LEU A 73 -2.31 2.13 -5.42
CA LEU A 73 -2.86 2.34 -4.10
C LEU A 73 -4.37 2.57 -4.18
N THR A 74 -4.80 3.40 -5.11
CA THR A 74 -6.21 3.70 -5.27
C THR A 74 -7.01 2.46 -5.66
N GLU A 75 -6.43 1.63 -6.49
CA GLU A 75 -7.08 0.40 -6.91
C GLU A 75 -7.31 -0.52 -5.71
N ASP A 76 -6.28 -0.73 -4.92
CA ASP A 76 -6.40 -1.58 -3.74
C ASP A 76 -7.33 -0.97 -2.71
N LYS A 77 -7.29 0.33 -2.60
CA LYS A 77 -8.16 1.06 -1.69
C LYS A 77 -9.61 0.85 -2.06
N SER A 78 -9.89 0.91 -3.35
CA SER A 78 -11.23 0.71 -3.88
C SER A 78 -11.72 -0.70 -3.58
N ARG A 79 -10.86 -1.68 -3.78
CA ARG A 79 -11.21 -3.06 -3.52
C ARG A 79 -11.51 -3.28 -2.04
N LEU A 80 -10.68 -2.67 -1.20
CA LEU A 80 -10.87 -2.81 0.24
C LEU A 80 -12.17 -2.14 0.68
N ALA A 81 -12.46 -0.97 0.11
CA ALA A 81 -13.70 -0.28 0.44
C ALA A 81 -14.91 -1.11 0.04
N SER A 82 -14.82 -1.77 -1.09
CA SER A 82 -15.87 -2.65 -1.56
C SER A 82 -16.10 -3.78 -0.58
N LEU A 83 -15.02 -4.34 -0.09
CA LEU A 83 -15.08 -5.42 0.89
C LEU A 83 -15.71 -4.96 2.19
N ASN A 84 -15.33 -3.79 2.64
CA ASN A 84 -15.88 -3.24 3.87
C ASN A 84 -17.37 -3.06 3.77
N LYS A 85 -17.84 -2.62 2.62
CA LYS A 85 -19.26 -2.47 2.39
C LYS A 85 -19.96 -3.81 2.46
N GLN A 86 -19.39 -4.81 1.81
CA GLN A 86 -19.96 -6.13 1.81
C GLN A 86 -19.97 -6.72 3.21
N GLY A 87 -18.90 -6.49 3.95
CA GLY A 87 -18.83 -6.98 5.30
C GLY A 87 -19.92 -6.41 6.15
N LYS A 88 -20.18 -5.12 6.02
CA LYS A 88 -21.23 -4.49 6.77
C LYS A 88 -22.57 -5.05 6.42
N ARG A 89 -22.81 -5.30 5.15
CA ARG A 89 -24.07 -5.85 4.72
C ARG A 89 -24.26 -7.26 5.25
N SER A 90 -23.19 -8.01 5.26
CA SER A 90 -23.26 -9.39 5.74
C SER A 90 -23.68 -9.47 7.19
N GLU A 91 -23.32 -8.46 7.93
CA GLU A 91 -23.63 -8.45 9.35
C GLU A 91 -25.09 -8.28 9.63
N ARG A 92 -25.83 -7.74 8.68
CA ARG A 92 -27.23 -7.53 8.90
C ARG A 92 -27.99 -8.76 8.57
#